data_c7742272ada70e6f3191730291a9a058
#
_entry.id   c7742272ada70e6f3191730291a9a058
#
_cell.length_a   1.000
_cell.length_b   1.000
_cell.length_c   1.000
_cell.angle_alpha   90.00
_cell.angle_beta   90.00
_cell.angle_gamma   90.00
#
_symmetry.space_group_name_H-M   'P 1'
#
loop_
_entity.id
_entity.type
_entity.pdbx_description
1 polymer ?
#
loop_
_entity_poly.entity_id
_entity_poly.type
_entity_poly.pdbx_seq_one_letter_code
_entity_poly.pdbx_strand_id
1 'polypeptide(L)'
;MSLNDYVKAQKLGEKRYQAALSKNEYPYLPVLDELITNSDIAGEVNLGLQHISLDRVVGTATKGRTTAFASNFMPILDANSEFGNKWSSLCDSHIEEGIHDPIKVYEYMNKFYVIEGNKRVSVLKYFGADSVPAMVIRKLPKRTDEPENKIYYEFVDFHKQTGINYIWFTQLAGYDKLREYIGCLLYTSPSPR
;
A
#
# COMPACT_ATOMS: atom_id res chain seq x y z
N MET A 1 -22.50 -12.44 12.01
CA MET A 1 -22.54 -11.76 10.71
C MET A 1 -21.19 -11.85 10.02
N SER A 2 -20.11 -11.62 10.71
CA SER A 2 -18.72 -11.64 10.24
C SER A 2 -18.19 -12.97 9.69
N LEU A 3 -18.65 -14.12 10.20
CA LEU A 3 -18.24 -15.43 9.67
C LEU A 3 -18.68 -15.60 8.20
N ASN A 4 -19.85 -15.09 7.84
CA ASN A 4 -20.32 -15.11 6.46
C ASN A 4 -19.47 -14.19 5.55
N ASP A 5 -19.01 -13.05 6.09
CA ASP A 5 -18.11 -12.14 5.36
C ASP A 5 -16.72 -12.74 5.21
N TYR A 6 -16.21 -13.44 6.23
CA TYR A 6 -14.98 -14.22 6.10
C TYR A 6 -15.04 -15.24 4.95
N VAL A 7 -16.12 -16.05 4.91
CA VAL A 7 -16.30 -17.06 3.84
C VAL A 7 -16.37 -16.42 2.46
N LYS A 8 -17.02 -15.26 2.33
CA LYS A 8 -17.03 -14.51 1.06
C LYS A 8 -15.64 -13.99 0.69
N ALA A 9 -14.92 -13.40 1.65
CA ALA A 9 -13.55 -12.93 1.44
C ALA A 9 -12.61 -14.10 1.08
N GLN A 10 -12.75 -15.25 1.75
CA GLN A 10 -11.99 -16.47 1.45
C GLN A 10 -12.21 -16.94 0.02
N LYS A 11 -13.47 -16.99 -0.45
CA LYS A 11 -13.77 -17.33 -1.86
C LYS A 11 -13.09 -16.38 -2.87
N LEU A 12 -13.01 -15.09 -2.54
CA LEU A 12 -12.28 -14.12 -3.37
C LEU A 12 -10.78 -14.38 -3.35
N GLY A 13 -10.23 -14.76 -2.20
CA GLY A 13 -8.83 -15.17 -2.04
C GLY A 13 -8.51 -16.43 -2.84
N GLU A 14 -9.31 -17.47 -2.68
CA GLU A 14 -9.17 -18.74 -3.41
C GLU A 14 -9.27 -18.53 -4.94
N LYS A 15 -10.23 -17.73 -5.40
CA LYS A 15 -10.36 -17.39 -6.82
C LYS A 15 -9.10 -16.68 -7.35
N ARG A 16 -8.57 -15.72 -6.60
CA ARG A 16 -7.33 -15.02 -6.99
C ARG A 16 -6.13 -15.95 -6.97
N TYR A 17 -6.03 -16.81 -5.96
CA TYR A 17 -4.99 -17.82 -5.85
C TYR A 17 -4.96 -18.75 -7.06
N GLN A 18 -6.12 -19.34 -7.42
CA GLN A 18 -6.23 -20.23 -8.58
C GLN A 18 -5.94 -19.50 -9.90
N ALA A 19 -6.39 -18.26 -10.04
CA ALA A 19 -6.10 -17.43 -11.21
C ALA A 19 -4.60 -17.15 -11.37
N ALA A 20 -3.87 -16.95 -10.28
CA ALA A 20 -2.42 -16.77 -10.32
C ALA A 20 -1.70 -18.06 -10.74
N LEU A 21 -2.10 -19.22 -10.15
CA LEU A 21 -1.52 -20.52 -10.53
C LEU A 21 -1.74 -20.83 -12.00
N SER A 22 -2.94 -20.56 -12.54
CA SER A 22 -3.24 -20.81 -13.96
C SER A 22 -2.39 -19.99 -14.93
N LYS A 23 -1.86 -18.84 -14.46
CA LYS A 23 -0.97 -17.97 -15.24
C LYS A 23 0.51 -18.16 -14.91
N ASN A 24 0.84 -19.14 -14.05
CA ASN A 24 2.19 -19.35 -13.52
C ASN A 24 2.76 -18.11 -12.81
N GLU A 25 1.87 -17.32 -12.14
CA GLU A 25 2.22 -16.16 -11.31
C GLU A 25 2.33 -16.59 -9.83
N TYR A 26 3.08 -15.81 -9.04
CA TYR A 26 3.17 -16.03 -7.58
C TYR A 26 1.82 -15.73 -6.92
N PRO A 27 1.21 -16.71 -6.21
CA PRO A 27 -0.19 -16.60 -5.78
C PRO A 27 -0.39 -15.83 -4.48
N TYR A 28 0.66 -15.64 -3.69
CA TYR A 28 0.62 -14.98 -2.37
C TYR A 28 0.98 -13.51 -2.42
N LEU A 29 1.01 -12.84 -1.26
CA LEU A 29 1.49 -11.46 -1.16
C LEU A 29 2.96 -11.36 -1.54
N PRO A 30 3.35 -10.40 -2.39
CA PRO A 30 4.75 -10.07 -2.61
C PRO A 30 5.44 -9.67 -1.30
N VAL A 31 6.69 -10.09 -1.14
CA VAL A 31 7.51 -9.82 0.06
C VAL A 31 8.61 -8.84 -0.30
N LEU A 32 8.66 -7.70 0.38
CA LEU A 32 9.67 -6.68 0.08
C LEU A 32 11.09 -7.20 0.27
N ASP A 33 11.37 -7.94 1.36
CA ASP A 33 12.70 -8.50 1.63
C ASP A 33 13.17 -9.54 0.59
N GLU A 34 12.26 -10.06 -0.24
CA GLU A 34 12.59 -10.93 -1.38
C GLU A 34 12.80 -10.14 -2.69
N LEU A 35 12.28 -8.91 -2.76
CA LEU A 35 12.37 -8.05 -3.94
C LEU A 35 13.61 -7.16 -3.92
N ILE A 36 14.07 -6.78 -2.74
CA ILE A 36 15.21 -5.86 -2.55
C ILE A 36 16.15 -6.39 -1.48
N THR A 37 17.42 -6.06 -1.63
CA THR A 37 18.46 -6.30 -0.62
C THR A 37 18.86 -4.99 0.06
N ASN A 38 19.53 -5.08 1.19
CA ASN A 38 20.09 -3.89 1.85
C ASN A 38 21.06 -3.11 0.98
N SER A 39 21.69 -3.79 0.00
CA SER A 39 22.59 -3.14 -0.96
C SER A 39 21.85 -2.25 -1.97
N ASP A 40 20.55 -2.44 -2.17
CA ASP A 40 19.73 -1.65 -3.10
C ASP A 40 19.20 -0.36 -2.47
N ILE A 41 19.33 -0.25 -1.14
CA ILE A 41 18.81 0.87 -0.35
C ILE A 41 19.91 1.89 -0.09
N ALA A 42 19.63 3.16 -0.38
CA ALA A 42 20.49 4.31 -0.07
C ALA A 42 20.23 4.88 1.33
N GLY A 43 19.04 4.67 1.88
CA GLY A 43 18.66 5.15 3.20
C GLY A 43 17.20 4.94 3.52
N GLU A 44 16.82 5.27 4.76
CA GLU A 44 15.44 5.24 5.22
C GLU A 44 15.01 6.60 5.77
N VAL A 45 13.75 6.96 5.53
CA VAL A 45 13.16 8.21 6.04
C VAL A 45 11.84 7.89 6.72
N ASN A 46 11.72 8.27 7.99
CA ASN A 46 10.44 8.16 8.70
C ASN A 46 9.53 9.33 8.28
N LEU A 47 8.40 9.02 7.64
CA LEU A 47 7.42 10.01 7.20
C LEU A 47 6.30 10.24 8.24
N GLY A 48 6.29 9.45 9.33
CA GLY A 48 5.25 9.51 10.34
C GLY A 48 3.90 9.03 9.86
N LEU A 49 2.84 9.57 10.44
CA LEU A 49 1.45 9.23 10.11
C LEU A 49 1.06 9.85 8.77
N GLN A 50 0.62 9.01 7.85
CA GLN A 50 0.14 9.39 6.52
C GLN A 50 -1.19 8.69 6.23
N HIS A 51 -2.06 9.30 5.42
CA HIS A 51 -3.15 8.58 4.76
C HIS A 51 -2.65 8.06 3.42
N ILE A 52 -2.68 6.74 3.24
CA ILE A 52 -2.18 6.09 2.02
C ILE A 52 -3.30 5.38 1.27
N SER A 53 -3.22 5.37 -0.06
CA SER A 53 -4.17 4.63 -0.89
C SER A 53 -3.98 3.13 -0.72
N LEU A 54 -5.09 2.39 -0.48
CA LEU A 54 -5.08 0.94 -0.39
C LEU A 54 -4.73 0.24 -1.70
N ASP A 55 -4.93 0.89 -2.84
CA ASP A 55 -4.51 0.36 -4.14
C ASP A 55 -2.98 0.28 -4.27
N ARG A 56 -2.26 1.14 -3.53
CA ARG A 56 -0.80 1.13 -3.48
C ARG A 56 -0.22 0.18 -2.42
N VAL A 57 -1.06 -0.42 -1.58
CA VAL A 57 -0.65 -1.47 -0.64
C VAL A 57 -0.65 -2.79 -1.40
N VAL A 58 0.54 -3.25 -1.78
CA VAL A 58 0.72 -4.37 -2.73
C VAL A 58 1.27 -5.65 -2.10
N GLY A 59 1.87 -5.57 -0.90
CA GLY A 59 2.53 -6.73 -0.30
C GLY A 59 2.84 -6.55 1.18
N THR A 60 3.67 -7.43 1.69
CA THR A 60 4.15 -7.44 3.08
C THR A 60 5.65 -7.23 3.14
N ALA A 61 6.17 -6.72 4.26
CA ALA A 61 7.60 -6.49 4.44
C ALA A 61 8.36 -7.81 4.52
N THR A 62 7.88 -8.76 5.33
CA THR A 62 8.56 -10.01 5.63
C THR A 62 7.71 -11.24 5.30
N LYS A 63 8.36 -12.41 5.17
CA LYS A 63 7.73 -13.67 4.77
C LYS A 63 6.77 -14.30 5.80
N GLY A 64 6.74 -13.81 7.03
CA GLY A 64 6.20 -14.52 8.20
C GLY A 64 4.74 -14.95 8.14
N ARG A 65 3.87 -14.41 7.26
CA ARG A 65 2.44 -14.78 7.13
C ARG A 65 1.88 -14.61 5.71
N THR A 66 2.73 -14.66 4.71
CA THR A 66 2.33 -14.50 3.30
C THR A 66 1.30 -15.52 2.88
N THR A 67 1.45 -16.79 3.33
CA THR A 67 0.58 -17.91 2.98
C THR A 67 -0.83 -17.84 3.58
N ALA A 68 -1.13 -16.85 4.43
CA ALA A 68 -2.47 -16.61 4.95
C ALA A 68 -3.36 -15.82 3.98
N PHE A 69 -2.75 -15.19 2.95
CA PHE A 69 -3.44 -14.32 2.00
C PHE A 69 -3.08 -14.66 0.56
N ALA A 70 -4.04 -14.52 -0.33
CA ALA A 70 -3.76 -14.42 -1.75
C ALA A 70 -3.18 -13.04 -2.09
N SER A 71 -2.66 -12.86 -3.31
CA SER A 71 -2.00 -11.63 -3.77
C SER A 71 -2.90 -10.36 -3.74
N ASN A 72 -4.20 -10.52 -3.56
CA ASN A 72 -5.17 -9.43 -3.38
C ASN A 72 -5.48 -9.12 -1.90
N PHE A 73 -4.70 -9.62 -0.95
CA PHE A 73 -4.93 -9.54 0.51
C PHE A 73 -6.15 -10.30 1.02
N MET A 74 -6.89 -11.01 0.19
CA MET A 74 -8.00 -11.83 0.69
C MET A 74 -7.50 -13.08 1.38
N PRO A 75 -8.16 -13.52 2.49
CA PRO A 75 -7.75 -14.68 3.26
C PRO A 75 -7.92 -15.98 2.46
N ILE A 76 -7.06 -16.98 2.73
CA ILE A 76 -7.15 -18.32 2.14
C ILE A 76 -7.09 -19.43 3.18
N LEU A 77 -6.90 -19.11 4.47
CA LEU A 77 -6.91 -20.07 5.56
C LEU A 77 -8.34 -20.45 5.94
N ASP A 78 -8.48 -21.59 6.66
CA ASP A 78 -9.77 -22.06 7.13
C ASP A 78 -10.47 -21.04 8.05
N ALA A 79 -11.80 -20.90 7.89
CA ALA A 79 -12.62 -19.96 8.64
C ALA A 79 -12.63 -20.23 10.15
N ASN A 80 -12.51 -21.51 10.56
CA ASN A 80 -12.50 -21.92 11.96
C ASN A 80 -11.09 -21.84 12.59
N SER A 81 -10.08 -21.40 11.83
CA SER A 81 -8.74 -21.20 12.36
C SER A 81 -8.67 -19.99 13.29
N GLU A 82 -7.64 -19.92 14.13
CA GLU A 82 -7.35 -18.73 14.94
C GLU A 82 -7.25 -17.45 14.06
N PHE A 83 -6.73 -17.62 12.85
CA PHE A 83 -6.64 -16.53 11.87
C PHE A 83 -8.04 -16.08 11.43
N GLY A 84 -8.92 -17.01 11.06
CA GLY A 84 -10.29 -16.72 10.63
C GLY A 84 -11.09 -16.04 11.74
N ASN A 85 -11.00 -16.52 12.97
CA ASN A 85 -11.66 -15.92 14.12
C ASN A 85 -11.20 -14.48 14.37
N LYS A 86 -9.87 -14.20 14.32
CA LYS A 86 -9.32 -12.86 14.49
C LYS A 86 -9.69 -11.93 13.33
N TRP A 87 -9.78 -12.43 12.11
CA TRP A 87 -10.21 -11.65 10.96
C TRP A 87 -11.70 -11.29 11.08
N SER A 88 -12.55 -12.26 11.50
CA SER A 88 -13.98 -12.05 11.71
C SER A 88 -14.24 -11.02 12.82
N SER A 89 -13.53 -11.12 13.96
CA SER A 89 -13.65 -10.13 15.03
C SER A 89 -13.28 -8.72 14.56
N LEU A 90 -12.24 -8.60 13.74
CA LEU A 90 -11.83 -7.32 13.16
C LEU A 90 -12.86 -6.79 12.15
N CYS A 91 -13.51 -7.68 11.41
CA CYS A 91 -14.63 -7.35 10.52
C CYS A 91 -15.83 -6.80 11.30
N ASP A 92 -16.20 -7.41 12.43
CA ASP A 92 -17.27 -6.92 13.31
C ASP A 92 -16.93 -5.52 13.85
N SER A 93 -15.72 -5.32 14.38
CA SER A 93 -15.26 -4.00 14.84
C SER A 93 -15.30 -2.96 13.72
N HIS A 94 -14.94 -3.35 12.48
CA HIS A 94 -15.01 -2.43 11.35
C HIS A 94 -16.45 -2.00 11.02
N ILE A 95 -17.40 -2.93 11.12
CA ILE A 95 -18.82 -2.64 10.87
C ILE A 95 -19.41 -1.75 11.95
N GLU A 96 -18.99 -1.94 13.21
CA GLU A 96 -19.53 -1.21 14.38
C GLU A 96 -18.96 0.21 14.49
N GLU A 97 -17.66 0.37 14.39
CA GLU A 97 -16.98 1.63 14.70
C GLU A 97 -15.93 2.07 13.65
N GLY A 98 -15.62 1.21 12.67
CA GLY A 98 -14.56 1.43 11.71
C GLY A 98 -13.17 1.02 12.23
N ILE A 99 -12.22 0.85 11.31
CA ILE A 99 -10.81 0.60 11.63
C ILE A 99 -10.06 1.94 11.55
N HIS A 100 -9.69 2.49 12.70
CA HIS A 100 -8.98 3.77 12.82
C HIS A 100 -7.51 3.62 13.18
N ASP A 101 -7.12 2.47 13.74
CA ASP A 101 -5.74 2.21 14.13
C ASP A 101 -4.82 2.19 12.90
N PRO A 102 -3.73 2.99 12.89
CA PRO A 102 -2.82 3.02 11.77
C PRO A 102 -2.10 1.68 11.60
N ILE A 103 -1.91 1.27 10.34
CA ILE A 103 -1.01 0.19 9.99
C ILE A 103 0.43 0.69 9.98
N LYS A 104 1.42 -0.22 9.96
CA LYS A 104 2.83 0.15 9.74
C LYS A 104 3.28 -0.39 8.38
N VAL A 105 3.93 0.44 7.60
CA VAL A 105 4.34 0.08 6.23
C VAL A 105 5.75 0.60 5.90
N TYR A 106 6.44 -0.15 5.04
CA TYR A 106 7.49 0.42 4.21
C TYR A 106 6.90 0.98 2.93
N GLU A 107 7.37 2.16 2.51
CA GLU A 107 7.18 2.68 1.15
C GLU A 107 8.46 2.43 0.36
N TYR A 108 8.32 1.81 -0.81
CA TYR A 108 9.41 1.60 -1.77
C TYR A 108 8.88 1.77 -3.20
N MET A 109 9.48 2.66 -3.98
CA MET A 109 9.10 2.93 -5.37
C MET A 109 7.59 3.16 -5.55
N ASN A 110 7.00 4.00 -4.68
CA ASN A 110 5.57 4.34 -4.67
C ASN A 110 4.61 3.17 -4.39
N LYS A 111 5.10 2.10 -3.81
CA LYS A 111 4.32 0.95 -3.36
C LYS A 111 4.50 0.78 -1.86
N PHE A 112 3.46 0.30 -1.19
CA PHE A 112 3.48 0.08 0.25
C PHE A 112 3.49 -1.41 0.58
N TYR A 113 4.34 -1.79 1.52
CA TYR A 113 4.53 -3.16 2.00
C TYR A 113 4.29 -3.19 3.51
N VAL A 114 3.33 -3.98 3.94
CA VAL A 114 2.86 -3.99 5.33
C VAL A 114 3.87 -4.64 6.26
N ILE A 115 4.31 -3.92 7.29
CA ILE A 115 5.10 -4.44 8.41
C ILE A 115 4.14 -5.05 9.44
N GLU A 116 3.08 -4.29 9.78
CA GLU A 116 2.07 -4.66 10.77
C GLU A 116 0.69 -4.20 10.31
N GLY A 117 -0.30 -5.10 10.37
CA GLY A 117 -1.69 -4.78 10.05
C GLY A 117 -2.24 -5.46 8.79
N ASN A 118 -1.63 -6.56 8.29
CA ASN A 118 -2.12 -7.29 7.11
C ASN A 118 -3.61 -7.65 7.18
N LYS A 119 -4.14 -8.03 8.37
CA LYS A 119 -5.57 -8.32 8.53
C LYS A 119 -6.43 -7.06 8.40
N ARG A 120 -5.96 -5.91 8.93
CA ARG A 120 -6.64 -4.61 8.76
C ARG A 120 -6.73 -4.24 7.29
N VAL A 121 -5.63 -4.35 6.56
CA VAL A 121 -5.61 -4.15 5.10
C VAL A 121 -6.58 -5.10 4.39
N SER A 122 -6.61 -6.38 4.79
CA SER A 122 -7.50 -7.38 4.21
C SER A 122 -8.97 -7.00 4.40
N VAL A 123 -9.39 -6.64 5.62
CA VAL A 123 -10.77 -6.24 5.93
C VAL A 123 -11.12 -4.96 5.15
N LEU A 124 -10.26 -3.93 5.19
CA LEU A 124 -10.51 -2.67 4.50
C LEU A 124 -10.64 -2.85 2.97
N LYS A 125 -9.77 -3.66 2.36
CA LYS A 125 -9.89 -4.01 0.93
C LYS A 125 -11.15 -4.80 0.62
N TYR A 126 -11.59 -5.70 1.51
CA TYR A 126 -12.83 -6.45 1.34
C TYR A 126 -14.06 -5.53 1.32
N PHE A 127 -14.08 -4.50 2.15
CA PHE A 127 -15.14 -3.49 2.16
C PHE A 127 -14.98 -2.38 1.12
N GLY A 128 -13.92 -2.39 0.32
CA GLY A 128 -13.70 -1.41 -0.74
C GLY A 128 -13.30 -0.03 -0.24
N ALA A 129 -12.62 0.05 0.90
CA ALA A 129 -12.08 1.31 1.38
C ALA A 129 -10.97 1.84 0.44
N ASP A 130 -10.93 3.16 0.24
CA ASP A 130 -9.96 3.80 -0.67
C ASP A 130 -8.60 4.03 0.00
N SER A 131 -8.59 4.31 1.29
CA SER A 131 -7.39 4.70 2.03
C SER A 131 -7.35 4.15 3.45
N VAL A 132 -6.17 4.19 4.04
CA VAL A 132 -5.94 3.77 5.44
C VAL A 132 -4.89 4.68 6.09
N PRO A 133 -5.04 5.03 7.39
CA PRO A 133 -3.98 5.67 8.15
C PRO A 133 -2.80 4.70 8.33
N ALA A 134 -1.58 5.17 8.11
CA ALA A 134 -0.37 4.37 8.18
C ALA A 134 0.81 5.14 8.76
N MET A 135 1.60 4.47 9.59
CA MET A 135 2.95 4.92 9.94
C MET A 135 3.90 4.45 8.83
N VAL A 136 4.45 5.41 8.11
CA VAL A 136 5.21 5.16 6.88
C VAL A 136 6.70 5.35 7.11
N ILE A 137 7.50 4.35 6.76
CA ILE A 137 8.95 4.43 6.63
C ILE A 137 9.29 4.27 5.15
N ARG A 138 9.87 5.29 4.54
CA ARG A 138 10.31 5.28 3.16
C ARG A 138 11.69 4.65 3.04
N LYS A 139 11.82 3.60 2.22
CA LYS A 139 13.10 3.03 1.80
C LYS A 139 13.52 3.67 0.48
N LEU A 140 14.58 4.46 0.50
CA LEU A 140 15.10 5.12 -0.69
C LEU A 140 15.97 4.14 -1.48
N PRO A 141 15.64 3.81 -2.74
CA PRO A 141 16.50 2.99 -3.58
C PRO A 141 17.82 3.74 -3.89
N LYS A 142 18.89 3.04 -4.24
CA LYS A 142 20.04 3.70 -4.85
C LYS A 142 19.64 4.37 -6.15
N ARG A 143 20.21 5.56 -6.43
CA ARG A 143 19.97 6.27 -7.70
C ARG A 143 20.56 5.46 -8.85
N THR A 144 19.77 5.28 -9.89
CA THR A 144 20.15 4.63 -11.13
C THR A 144 19.72 5.47 -12.33
N ASP A 145 20.19 5.11 -13.52
CA ASP A 145 19.78 5.78 -14.76
C ASP A 145 18.44 5.30 -15.31
N GLU A 146 17.83 4.30 -14.69
CA GLU A 146 16.53 3.76 -15.08
C GLU A 146 15.43 4.84 -14.97
N PRO A 147 14.57 4.98 -16.00
CA PRO A 147 13.53 5.99 -16.01
C PRO A 147 12.60 5.95 -14.78
N GLU A 148 12.22 4.77 -14.33
CA GLU A 148 11.34 4.59 -13.15
C GLU A 148 12.01 5.12 -11.87
N ASN A 149 13.32 4.91 -11.72
CA ASN A 149 14.07 5.42 -10.58
C ASN A 149 14.17 6.96 -10.61
N LYS A 150 14.41 7.55 -11.79
CA LYS A 150 14.43 9.00 -11.97
C LYS A 150 13.07 9.61 -11.64
N ILE A 151 11.97 9.06 -12.17
CA ILE A 151 10.60 9.52 -11.88
C ILE A 151 10.30 9.42 -10.39
N TYR A 152 10.72 8.33 -9.74
CA TYR A 152 10.54 8.16 -8.29
C TYR A 152 11.26 9.26 -7.51
N TYR A 153 12.48 9.64 -7.88
CA TYR A 153 13.19 10.71 -7.21
C TYR A 153 12.60 12.11 -7.49
N GLU A 154 12.04 12.35 -8.68
CA GLU A 154 11.22 13.55 -8.92
C GLU A 154 10.01 13.60 -7.95
N PHE A 155 9.35 12.46 -7.73
CA PHE A 155 8.28 12.36 -6.73
C PHE A 155 8.79 12.63 -5.31
N VAL A 156 9.90 12.03 -4.89
CA VAL A 156 10.48 12.24 -3.55
C VAL A 156 10.73 13.73 -3.29
N ASP A 157 11.33 14.42 -4.26
CA ASP A 157 11.61 15.85 -4.18
C ASP A 157 10.32 16.69 -4.18
N PHE A 158 9.33 16.32 -5.00
CA PHE A 158 8.01 16.95 -5.02
C PHE A 158 7.27 16.78 -3.70
N HIS A 159 7.21 15.55 -3.18
CA HIS A 159 6.58 15.25 -1.89
C HIS A 159 7.25 16.02 -0.74
N LYS A 160 8.58 16.09 -0.72
CA LYS A 160 9.33 16.85 0.31
C LYS A 160 8.97 18.33 0.33
N GLN A 161 8.67 18.92 -0.82
CA GLN A 161 8.33 20.34 -0.96
C GLN A 161 6.85 20.64 -0.69
N THR A 162 5.95 19.72 -1.06
CA THR A 162 4.51 19.97 -1.08
C THR A 162 3.70 19.20 -0.04
N GLY A 163 4.25 18.10 0.50
CA GLY A 163 3.53 17.14 1.31
C GLY A 163 2.54 16.25 0.55
N ILE A 164 2.40 16.45 -0.77
CA ILE A 164 1.44 15.71 -1.61
C ILE A 164 1.99 14.32 -1.92
N ASN A 165 1.25 13.26 -1.58
CA ASN A 165 1.66 11.86 -1.73
C ASN A 165 0.69 11.00 -2.57
N TYR A 166 -0.29 11.62 -3.25
CA TYR A 166 -1.34 10.92 -3.99
C TYR A 166 -1.35 11.22 -5.50
N ILE A 167 -0.36 11.99 -6.00
CA ILE A 167 -0.18 12.27 -7.43
C ILE A 167 1.00 11.46 -7.94
N TRP A 168 0.77 10.66 -8.98
CA TRP A 168 1.76 9.76 -9.56
C TRP A 168 1.91 10.02 -11.06
N PHE A 169 3.15 10.24 -11.50
CA PHE A 169 3.48 10.32 -12.92
C PHE A 169 4.22 9.06 -13.36
N THR A 170 4.03 8.70 -14.62
CA THR A 170 4.71 7.60 -15.30
C THR A 170 5.74 8.08 -16.32
N GLN A 171 5.90 9.40 -16.44
CA GLN A 171 6.81 10.05 -17.39
C GLN A 171 7.71 11.04 -16.65
N LEU A 172 8.94 11.16 -17.12
CA LEU A 172 9.91 12.15 -16.63
C LEU A 172 9.39 13.59 -16.81
N ALA A 173 9.84 14.48 -15.94
CA ALA A 173 9.46 15.90 -15.88
C ALA A 173 7.95 16.14 -15.60
N GLY A 174 7.19 15.13 -15.19
CA GLY A 174 5.78 15.29 -14.84
C GLY A 174 5.59 16.18 -13.61
N TYR A 175 6.43 16.01 -12.60
CA TYR A 175 6.39 16.80 -11.37
C TYR A 175 6.88 18.23 -11.58
N ASP A 176 7.86 18.47 -12.47
CA ASP A 176 8.33 19.80 -12.79
C ASP A 176 7.25 20.62 -13.51
N LYS A 177 6.57 20.02 -14.49
CA LYS A 177 5.42 20.63 -15.16
C LYS A 177 4.29 20.97 -14.18
N LEU A 178 4.00 20.07 -13.22
CA LEU A 178 3.01 20.32 -12.19
C LEU A 178 3.40 21.50 -11.30
N ARG A 179 4.68 21.60 -10.90
CA ARG A 179 5.19 22.74 -10.11
C ARG A 179 5.04 24.06 -10.85
N GLU A 180 5.42 24.10 -12.13
CA GLU A 180 5.25 25.28 -12.99
C GLU A 180 3.78 25.68 -13.07
N TYR A 181 2.87 24.72 -13.24
CA TYR A 181 1.44 24.99 -13.33
C TYR A 181 0.87 25.55 -12.01
N ILE A 182 1.25 24.99 -10.88
CA ILE A 182 0.87 25.49 -9.55
C ILE A 182 1.46 26.90 -9.32
N GLY A 183 2.70 27.12 -9.70
CA GLY A 183 3.35 28.42 -9.62
C GLY A 183 2.63 29.49 -10.43
N CYS A 184 2.27 29.20 -11.67
CA CYS A 184 1.47 30.11 -12.51
C CYS A 184 0.10 30.42 -11.89
N LEU A 185 -0.60 29.43 -11.31
CA LEU A 185 -1.91 29.64 -10.66
C LEU A 185 -1.82 30.55 -9.44
N LEU A 186 -0.76 30.44 -8.64
CA LEU A 186 -0.53 31.29 -7.47
C LEU A 186 -0.23 32.74 -7.84
N TYR A 187 0.44 32.97 -8.97
CA TYR A 187 0.73 34.34 -9.47
C TYR A 187 -0.46 34.98 -10.19
N THR A 188 -1.41 34.19 -10.70
CA THR A 188 -2.59 34.71 -11.44
C THR A 188 -3.83 34.86 -10.54
N SER A 189 -3.80 34.41 -9.30
CA SER A 189 -4.90 34.62 -8.36
C SER A 189 -4.87 36.08 -7.86
N PRO A 190 -5.93 36.89 -8.10
CA PRO A 190 -5.98 38.25 -7.59
C PRO A 190 -5.98 38.19 -6.06
N SER A 191 -5.06 38.97 -5.46
CA SER A 191 -4.99 39.15 -4.01
C SER A 191 -6.38 39.58 -3.50
N PRO A 192 -6.97 38.94 -2.48
CA PRO A 192 -8.22 39.43 -1.91
C PRO A 192 -7.95 40.81 -1.30
N ARG A 193 -8.71 41.82 -1.73
CA ARG A 193 -8.72 43.17 -1.16
C ARG A 193 -9.48 43.15 0.16
#